data_7742cbaf74c9b1d4097323b11ed465c7
#
_entry.id   7742cbaf74c9b1d4097323b11ed465c7
#
_cell.length_a   1.000
_cell.length_b   1.000
_cell.length_c   1.000
_cell.angle_alpha   90.00
_cell.angle_beta   90.00
_cell.angle_gamma   90.00
#
_symmetry.space_group_name_H-M   'P 1'
#
loop_
_entity.id
_entity.type
_entity.pdbx_description
1 polymer ?
#
loop_
_entity_poly.entity_id
_entity_poly.type
_entity_poly.pdbx_seq_one_letter_code
_entity_poly.pdbx_strand_id
1 'polypeptide(L)'
;GHACQEELKTLHTLLKPKFFIPVHGEYRHLKKHCRLAKEIGMKESNMLIADIGDTIEITPKSMKRGDRFQSGTRYIDGLSIDDSENVVKDRKHLAEDGLIVAVCCVSEDTGEIVQGPDIINKGSILTEAQVAEAKNIVTKTVNSFDVKSVGDMSEIRNQIRKNLRNFVVKKTKKSPMIIPVLTEV
;
A
#
# COMPACT_ATOMS: atom_id res chain seq x y z
N GLY A 1 -7.11 10.20 -29.82
CA GLY A 1 -6.17 10.95 -29.01
C GLY A 1 -6.85 12.08 -28.28
N HIS A 2 -6.12 12.74 -27.40
CA HIS A 2 -6.57 13.93 -26.71
C HIS A 2 -6.32 15.17 -27.55
N ALA A 3 -7.16 16.20 -27.43
CA ALA A 3 -7.00 17.47 -28.12
C ALA A 3 -5.68 18.17 -27.73
N CYS A 4 -5.04 18.84 -28.67
CA CYS A 4 -3.88 19.66 -28.42
C CYS A 4 -4.28 21.01 -27.76
N GLN A 5 -3.29 21.80 -27.31
CA GLN A 5 -3.56 23.04 -26.57
C GLN A 5 -4.37 24.05 -27.37
N GLU A 6 -4.08 24.19 -28.66
CA GLU A 6 -4.77 25.14 -29.52
C GLU A 6 -6.23 24.71 -29.82
N GLU A 7 -6.46 23.41 -29.94
CA GLU A 7 -7.81 22.86 -30.09
C GLU A 7 -8.64 23.09 -28.83
N LEU A 8 -8.05 22.94 -27.63
CA LEU A 8 -8.72 23.25 -26.35
C LEU A 8 -9.05 24.74 -26.25
N LYS A 9 -8.16 25.65 -26.64
CA LYS A 9 -8.44 27.09 -26.69
C LYS A 9 -9.53 27.43 -27.69
N THR A 10 -9.51 26.81 -28.86
CA THR A 10 -10.55 26.97 -29.88
C THR A 10 -11.90 26.54 -29.33
N LEU A 11 -12.00 25.40 -28.69
CA LEU A 11 -13.24 24.90 -28.08
C LEU A 11 -13.79 25.87 -27.02
N HIS A 12 -12.93 26.35 -26.13
CA HIS A 12 -13.31 27.36 -25.13
C HIS A 12 -13.83 28.66 -25.78
N THR A 13 -13.17 29.14 -26.83
CA THR A 13 -13.54 30.35 -27.56
C THR A 13 -14.88 30.21 -28.25
N LEU A 14 -15.17 29.05 -28.81
CA LEU A 14 -16.44 28.76 -29.47
C LEU A 14 -17.59 28.61 -28.47
N LEU A 15 -17.40 27.88 -27.39
CA LEU A 15 -18.44 27.59 -26.39
C LEU A 15 -18.67 28.73 -25.41
N LYS A 16 -17.68 29.57 -25.15
CA LYS A 16 -17.72 30.69 -24.19
C LYS A 16 -18.33 30.26 -22.84
N PRO A 17 -17.85 29.20 -22.20
CA PRO A 17 -18.48 28.70 -21.00
C PRO A 17 -18.38 29.72 -19.86
N LYS A 18 -19.43 29.82 -19.03
CA LYS A 18 -19.42 30.68 -17.85
C LYS A 18 -18.54 30.11 -16.74
N PHE A 19 -18.58 28.80 -16.56
CA PHE A 19 -17.78 28.07 -15.58
C PHE A 19 -17.00 26.94 -16.26
N PHE A 20 -15.86 26.60 -15.68
CA PHE A 20 -15.00 25.56 -16.22
C PHE A 20 -14.48 24.64 -15.13
N ILE A 21 -14.64 23.33 -15.35
CA ILE A 21 -14.14 22.26 -14.48
C ILE A 21 -13.36 21.31 -15.38
N PRO A 22 -12.00 21.30 -15.30
CA PRO A 22 -11.23 20.29 -16.01
C PRO A 22 -11.41 18.93 -15.35
N VAL A 23 -11.55 17.90 -16.16
CA VAL A 23 -11.71 16.52 -15.72
C VAL A 23 -10.71 15.63 -16.47
N HIS A 24 -10.49 14.41 -15.98
CA HIS A 24 -9.64 13.40 -16.59
C HIS A 24 -8.16 13.76 -16.66
N GLY A 25 -7.39 13.17 -15.80
CA GLY A 25 -5.94 13.33 -15.72
C GLY A 25 -5.43 13.61 -14.30
N GLU A 26 -4.14 13.73 -14.19
CA GLU A 26 -3.49 14.10 -12.94
C GLU A 26 -3.69 15.60 -12.66
N TYR A 27 -3.53 16.02 -11.41
CA TYR A 27 -3.66 17.42 -10.99
C TYR A 27 -2.86 18.40 -11.86
N ARG A 28 -1.64 18.02 -12.27
CA ARG A 28 -0.81 18.84 -13.17
C ARG A 28 -1.47 19.11 -14.54
N HIS A 29 -2.19 18.12 -15.07
CA HIS A 29 -2.90 18.26 -16.34
C HIS A 29 -4.12 19.17 -16.19
N LEU A 30 -4.89 18.99 -15.11
CA LEU A 30 -6.05 19.82 -14.79
C LEU A 30 -5.63 21.29 -14.59
N LYS A 31 -4.55 21.52 -13.86
CA LYS A 31 -3.99 22.86 -13.63
C LYS A 31 -3.52 23.51 -14.93
N LYS A 32 -2.87 22.74 -15.82
CA LYS A 32 -2.44 23.23 -17.12
C LYS A 32 -3.63 23.60 -17.99
N HIS A 33 -4.71 22.82 -17.98
CA HIS A 33 -5.94 23.13 -18.72
C HIS A 33 -6.62 24.40 -18.20
N CYS A 34 -6.70 24.60 -16.88
CA CYS A 34 -7.15 25.88 -16.31
C CYS A 34 -6.30 27.07 -16.76
N ARG A 35 -4.97 26.88 -16.87
CA ARG A 35 -4.08 27.93 -17.35
C ARG A 35 -4.40 28.33 -18.80
N LEU A 36 -4.66 27.35 -19.68
CA LEU A 36 -5.05 27.63 -21.07
C LEU A 36 -6.37 28.42 -21.11
N ALA A 37 -7.36 28.06 -20.27
CA ALA A 37 -8.61 28.78 -20.17
C ALA A 37 -8.41 30.24 -19.69
N LYS A 38 -7.47 30.46 -18.75
CA LYS A 38 -7.10 31.80 -18.29
C LYS A 38 -6.43 32.65 -19.40
N GLU A 39 -5.55 32.04 -20.22
CA GLU A 39 -4.88 32.71 -21.33
C GLU A 39 -5.87 33.29 -22.36
N ILE A 40 -7.04 32.69 -22.52
CA ILE A 40 -8.10 33.15 -23.40
C ILE A 40 -9.18 33.99 -22.69
N GLY A 41 -8.90 34.46 -21.46
CA GLY A 41 -9.70 35.45 -20.75
C GLY A 41 -10.70 34.90 -19.73
N MET A 42 -10.69 33.59 -19.43
CA MET A 42 -11.54 33.04 -18.37
C MET A 42 -11.04 33.50 -16.99
N LYS A 43 -11.98 33.97 -16.14
CA LYS A 43 -11.64 34.39 -14.76
C LYS A 43 -11.36 33.21 -13.89
N GLU A 44 -10.34 33.30 -13.02
CA GLU A 44 -10.00 32.24 -12.06
C GLU A 44 -11.16 31.88 -11.13
N SER A 45 -11.98 32.86 -10.74
CA SER A 45 -13.18 32.63 -9.93
C SER A 45 -14.23 31.75 -10.59
N ASN A 46 -14.13 31.56 -11.90
CA ASN A 46 -15.07 30.75 -12.69
C ASN A 46 -14.48 29.38 -13.03
N MET A 47 -13.31 29.06 -12.47
CA MET A 47 -12.64 27.77 -12.66
C MET A 47 -12.54 27.01 -11.34
N LEU A 48 -12.77 25.71 -11.36
CA LEU A 48 -12.65 24.85 -10.18
C LEU A 48 -12.00 23.54 -10.56
N ILE A 49 -10.91 23.20 -9.87
CA ILE A 49 -10.32 21.86 -9.94
C ILE A 49 -10.88 21.06 -8.76
N ALA A 50 -11.60 19.99 -9.05
CA ALA A 50 -12.22 19.13 -8.06
C ALA A 50 -11.40 17.86 -7.85
N ASP A 51 -11.37 17.38 -6.62
CA ASP A 51 -10.86 16.06 -6.25
C ASP A 51 -11.97 15.01 -6.32
N ILE A 52 -11.56 13.74 -6.34
CA ILE A 52 -12.52 12.63 -6.29
C ILE A 52 -13.30 12.71 -4.97
N GLY A 53 -14.62 12.65 -5.06
CA GLY A 53 -15.54 12.78 -3.94
C GLY A 53 -16.04 14.20 -3.65
N ASP A 54 -15.46 15.22 -4.26
CA ASP A 54 -16.01 16.57 -4.16
C ASP A 54 -17.33 16.66 -4.93
N THR A 55 -18.36 17.22 -4.31
CA THR A 55 -19.57 17.66 -5.02
C THR A 55 -19.41 19.08 -5.49
N ILE A 56 -20.01 19.41 -6.61
CA ILE A 56 -19.96 20.76 -7.18
C ILE A 56 -21.39 21.22 -7.43
N GLU A 57 -21.76 22.31 -6.77
CA GLU A 57 -23.04 22.97 -6.97
C GLU A 57 -22.89 24.05 -8.02
N ILE A 58 -23.67 23.94 -9.11
CA ILE A 58 -23.66 24.90 -10.21
C ILE A 58 -25.04 25.48 -10.35
N THR A 59 -25.08 26.81 -10.35
CA THR A 59 -26.27 27.59 -10.66
C THR A 59 -25.99 28.50 -11.86
N PRO A 60 -26.98 29.15 -12.48
CA PRO A 60 -26.71 30.13 -13.53
C PRO A 60 -25.80 31.28 -13.09
N LYS A 61 -25.68 31.53 -11.78
CA LYS A 61 -24.92 32.67 -11.23
C LYS A 61 -23.63 32.28 -10.52
N SER A 62 -23.51 31.06 -10.01
CA SER A 62 -22.40 30.64 -9.17
C SER A 62 -22.00 29.19 -9.40
N MET A 63 -20.73 28.89 -9.13
CA MET A 63 -20.20 27.58 -9.03
C MET A 63 -19.39 27.48 -7.72
N LYS A 64 -19.68 26.50 -6.87
CA LYS A 64 -18.99 26.29 -5.59
C LYS A 64 -18.80 24.82 -5.30
N ARG A 65 -17.80 24.53 -4.48
CA ARG A 65 -17.61 23.18 -3.94
C ARG A 65 -18.64 22.97 -2.82
N GLY A 66 -19.37 21.87 -2.88
CA GLY A 66 -20.29 21.41 -1.86
C GLY A 66 -19.65 20.40 -0.92
N ASP A 67 -20.48 19.60 -0.28
CA ASP A 67 -20.04 18.57 0.64
C ASP A 67 -19.23 17.48 -0.06
N ARG A 68 -18.26 16.91 0.66
CA ARG A 68 -17.45 15.80 0.18
C ARG A 68 -18.02 14.48 0.69
N PHE A 69 -18.20 13.52 -0.19
CA PHE A 69 -18.55 12.16 0.20
C PHE A 69 -17.32 11.23 0.13
N GLN A 70 -17.41 10.15 0.87
CA GLN A 70 -16.34 9.15 0.88
C GLN A 70 -16.18 8.54 -0.52
N SER A 71 -15.01 8.69 -1.07
CA SER A 71 -14.64 8.20 -2.40
C SER A 71 -13.28 7.52 -2.32
N GLY A 72 -12.98 6.68 -3.29
CA GLY A 72 -11.70 5.98 -3.38
C GLY A 72 -11.83 4.72 -4.22
N THR A 73 -10.72 3.98 -4.29
CA THR A 73 -10.70 2.68 -4.94
C THR A 73 -11.35 1.65 -4.03
N ARG A 74 -12.37 0.96 -4.52
CA ARG A 74 -12.93 -0.22 -3.87
C ARG A 74 -12.46 -1.45 -4.62
N TYR A 75 -11.99 -2.43 -3.89
CA TYR A 75 -11.55 -3.70 -4.44
C TYR A 75 -12.68 -4.71 -4.33
N ILE A 76 -12.84 -5.53 -5.36
CA ILE A 76 -13.81 -6.61 -5.42
C ILE A 76 -13.05 -7.92 -5.58
N ASP A 77 -13.33 -8.90 -4.72
CA ASP A 77 -12.80 -10.25 -4.83
C ASP A 77 -13.98 -11.25 -4.92
N GLY A 78 -14.22 -11.76 -6.11
CA GLY A 78 -15.37 -12.61 -6.39
C GLY A 78 -16.69 -11.85 -6.17
N LEU A 79 -17.54 -12.35 -5.26
CA LEU A 79 -18.83 -11.75 -4.92
C LEU A 79 -18.79 -10.87 -3.67
N SER A 80 -17.64 -10.76 -2.99
CA SER A 80 -17.48 -10.00 -1.76
C SER A 80 -16.97 -8.59 -2.03
N ILE A 81 -17.70 -7.58 -1.57
CA ILE A 81 -17.34 -6.17 -1.74
C ILE A 81 -16.65 -5.61 -0.48
N ASP A 82 -17.03 -6.03 0.72
CA ASP A 82 -16.58 -5.41 1.97
C ASP A 82 -15.43 -6.16 2.69
N ASP A 83 -15.34 -7.50 2.56
CA ASP A 83 -14.26 -8.30 3.19
C ASP A 83 -12.96 -8.35 2.37
N SER A 84 -12.98 -7.82 1.16
CA SER A 84 -11.88 -7.93 0.20
C SER A 84 -10.69 -6.99 0.48
N GLU A 85 -10.84 -5.96 1.31
CA GLU A 85 -9.74 -5.00 1.52
C GLU A 85 -8.49 -5.63 2.12
N ASN A 86 -8.63 -6.53 3.10
CA ASN A 86 -7.50 -7.20 3.73
C ASN A 86 -6.87 -8.23 2.78
N VAL A 87 -7.71 -9.01 2.09
CA VAL A 87 -7.26 -10.03 1.12
C VAL A 87 -6.51 -9.37 -0.04
N VAL A 88 -7.03 -8.28 -0.58
CA VAL A 88 -6.37 -7.55 -1.67
C VAL A 88 -5.09 -6.87 -1.20
N LYS A 89 -5.07 -6.30 0.02
CA LYS A 89 -3.86 -5.74 0.63
C LYS A 89 -2.77 -6.81 0.81
N ASP A 90 -3.14 -7.98 1.32
CA ASP A 90 -2.20 -9.10 1.49
C ASP A 90 -1.67 -9.60 0.14
N ARG A 91 -2.54 -9.78 -0.86
CA ARG A 91 -2.11 -10.18 -2.21
C ARG A 91 -1.16 -9.15 -2.84
N LYS A 92 -1.44 -7.87 -2.68
CA LYS A 92 -0.58 -6.79 -3.16
C LYS A 92 0.76 -6.81 -2.45
N HIS A 93 0.78 -6.95 -1.12
CA HIS A 93 1.98 -7.06 -0.31
C HIS A 93 2.83 -8.26 -0.72
N LEU A 94 2.20 -9.44 -0.89
CA LEU A 94 2.87 -10.64 -1.39
C LEU A 94 3.47 -10.45 -2.79
N ALA A 95 2.76 -9.77 -3.68
CA ALA A 95 3.23 -9.51 -5.04
C ALA A 95 4.40 -8.51 -5.11
N GLU A 96 4.40 -7.49 -4.25
CA GLU A 96 5.42 -6.44 -4.25
C GLU A 96 6.69 -6.84 -3.49
N ASP A 97 6.54 -7.42 -2.30
CA ASP A 97 7.64 -7.65 -1.36
C ASP A 97 7.97 -9.13 -1.12
N GLY A 98 7.03 -10.03 -1.45
CA GLY A 98 7.21 -11.46 -1.29
C GLY A 98 6.90 -12.00 0.10
N LEU A 99 7.29 -13.25 0.36
CA LEU A 99 7.00 -14.03 1.57
C LEU A 99 8.26 -14.67 2.14
N ILE A 100 8.39 -14.63 3.46
CA ILE A 100 9.38 -15.37 4.21
C ILE A 100 8.68 -16.21 5.28
N VAL A 101 8.88 -17.53 5.25
CA VAL A 101 8.42 -18.44 6.30
C VAL A 101 9.62 -18.91 7.09
N ALA A 102 9.60 -18.76 8.40
CA ALA A 102 10.61 -19.28 9.31
C ALA A 102 10.00 -20.44 10.11
N VAL A 103 10.54 -21.65 9.93
CA VAL A 103 10.00 -22.87 10.54
C VAL A 103 11.03 -23.40 11.52
N CYS A 104 10.64 -23.69 12.77
CA CYS A 104 11.45 -24.42 13.73
C CYS A 104 10.58 -25.21 14.73
N CYS A 105 11.14 -26.32 15.21
CA CYS A 105 10.55 -27.09 16.30
C CYS A 105 11.34 -26.83 17.57
N VAL A 106 10.62 -26.62 18.67
CA VAL A 106 11.20 -26.43 20.02
C VAL A 106 10.74 -27.52 20.97
N SER A 107 11.60 -27.90 21.89
CA SER A 107 11.24 -28.86 22.93
C SER A 107 10.29 -28.21 23.95
N GLU A 108 9.22 -28.89 24.32
CA GLU A 108 8.32 -28.43 25.39
C GLU A 108 9.03 -28.37 26.74
N ASP A 109 9.99 -29.30 26.99
CA ASP A 109 10.68 -29.43 28.28
C ASP A 109 11.79 -28.39 28.47
N THR A 110 12.57 -28.14 27.39
CA THR A 110 13.79 -27.31 27.48
C THR A 110 13.68 -25.98 26.73
N GLY A 111 12.72 -25.85 25.77
CA GLY A 111 12.57 -24.75 24.86
C GLY A 111 13.68 -24.54 23.86
N GLU A 112 14.59 -25.48 23.83
CA GLU A 112 15.68 -25.50 22.85
C GLU A 112 15.15 -25.91 21.48
N ILE A 113 15.80 -25.40 20.44
CA ILE A 113 15.45 -25.77 19.07
C ILE A 113 15.92 -27.21 18.82
N VAL A 114 14.94 -28.08 18.57
CA VAL A 114 15.20 -29.52 18.25
C VAL A 114 15.42 -29.65 16.74
N GLN A 115 14.72 -28.91 15.90
CA GLN A 115 14.83 -28.95 14.46
C GLN A 115 14.67 -27.57 13.81
N GLY A 116 15.49 -27.28 12.81
CA GLY A 116 15.52 -26.00 12.11
C GLY A 116 16.55 -25.02 12.72
N PRO A 117 16.35 -23.68 12.65
CA PRO A 117 15.30 -23.03 11.87
C PRO A 117 15.52 -23.14 10.36
N ASP A 118 14.46 -23.35 9.63
CA ASP A 118 14.45 -23.29 8.17
C ASP A 118 13.79 -22.02 7.68
N ILE A 119 14.39 -21.41 6.65
CA ILE A 119 13.88 -20.18 6.04
C ILE A 119 13.45 -20.48 4.60
N ILE A 120 12.16 -20.38 4.35
CA ILE A 120 11.58 -20.47 3.02
C ILE A 120 11.37 -19.04 2.51
N ASN A 121 12.03 -18.70 1.41
CA ASN A 121 11.99 -17.38 0.80
C ASN A 121 11.35 -17.45 -0.58
N LYS A 122 10.24 -16.72 -0.81
CA LYS A 122 9.52 -16.67 -2.08
C LYS A 122 9.20 -15.23 -2.44
N GLY A 123 9.54 -14.83 -3.68
CA GLY A 123 9.27 -13.49 -4.17
C GLY A 123 10.11 -12.36 -3.55
N SER A 124 10.90 -12.66 -2.51
CA SER A 124 11.88 -11.74 -1.95
C SER A 124 13.29 -12.19 -2.31
N ILE A 125 14.21 -11.23 -2.50
CA ILE A 125 15.56 -11.53 -2.96
C ILE A 125 16.49 -11.55 -1.74
N LEU A 126 16.59 -12.70 -1.06
CA LEU A 126 17.63 -12.97 -0.08
C LEU A 126 18.72 -13.85 -0.70
N THR A 127 19.98 -13.48 -0.52
CA THR A 127 21.12 -14.31 -0.88
C THR A 127 21.28 -15.48 0.12
N GLU A 128 22.01 -16.52 -0.23
CA GLU A 128 22.29 -17.65 0.68
C GLU A 128 22.93 -17.17 2.00
N ALA A 129 23.85 -16.21 1.93
CA ALA A 129 24.46 -15.61 3.13
C ALA A 129 23.41 -14.89 4.01
N GLN A 130 22.47 -14.19 3.40
CA GLN A 130 21.38 -13.51 4.13
C GLN A 130 20.38 -14.52 4.71
N VAL A 131 20.13 -15.64 4.05
CA VAL A 131 19.32 -16.75 4.59
C VAL A 131 20.00 -17.35 5.82
N ALA A 132 21.31 -17.58 5.78
CA ALA A 132 22.07 -18.06 6.94
C ALA A 132 22.03 -17.05 8.11
N GLU A 133 22.16 -15.75 7.82
CA GLU A 133 22.03 -14.68 8.83
C GLU A 133 20.61 -14.64 9.43
N ALA A 134 19.57 -14.83 8.61
CA ALA A 134 18.18 -14.93 9.06
C ALA A 134 17.95 -16.15 9.99
N LYS A 135 18.51 -17.31 9.67
CA LYS A 135 18.49 -18.50 10.55
C LYS A 135 19.10 -18.19 11.91
N ASN A 136 20.27 -17.56 11.94
CA ASN A 136 20.92 -17.14 13.19
C ASN A 136 20.07 -16.17 14.02
N ILE A 137 19.35 -15.27 13.38
CA ILE A 137 18.44 -14.33 14.05
C ILE A 137 17.30 -15.11 14.72
N VAL A 138 16.69 -16.08 14.03
CA VAL A 138 15.63 -16.91 14.59
C VAL A 138 16.16 -17.69 15.80
N THR A 139 17.30 -18.37 15.66
CA THR A 139 17.94 -19.14 16.74
C THR A 139 18.20 -18.26 17.98
N LYS A 140 18.82 -17.08 17.79
CA LYS A 140 19.08 -16.16 18.89
C LYS A 140 17.80 -15.66 19.55
N THR A 141 16.75 -15.43 18.74
CA THR A 141 15.46 -14.95 19.27
C THR A 141 14.82 -16.05 20.13
N VAL A 142 14.75 -17.28 19.66
CA VAL A 142 14.18 -18.40 20.44
C VAL A 142 14.97 -18.59 21.72
N ASN A 143 16.30 -18.66 21.65
CA ASN A 143 17.17 -18.88 22.82
C ASN A 143 17.18 -17.69 23.83
N SER A 144 16.60 -16.55 23.47
CA SER A 144 16.48 -15.41 24.40
C SER A 144 15.27 -15.50 25.32
N PHE A 145 14.37 -16.44 25.09
CA PHE A 145 13.22 -16.68 25.93
C PHE A 145 13.50 -17.80 26.94
N ASP A 146 13.16 -17.58 28.21
CA ASP A 146 13.28 -18.59 29.25
C ASP A 146 12.04 -19.50 29.22
N VAL A 147 12.28 -20.77 28.96
CA VAL A 147 11.24 -21.79 28.71
C VAL A 147 10.31 -22.03 29.89
N LYS A 148 10.73 -21.69 31.09
CA LYS A 148 9.90 -21.86 32.29
C LYS A 148 8.66 -20.96 32.32
N SER A 149 8.55 -20.03 31.39
CA SER A 149 7.40 -19.14 31.18
C SER A 149 6.67 -19.42 29.85
N VAL A 150 6.74 -20.62 29.30
CA VAL A 150 6.09 -21.02 28.04
C VAL A 150 4.55 -21.02 28.15
N GLY A 151 4.00 -19.89 28.49
CA GLY A 151 2.59 -19.57 28.23
C GLY A 151 2.37 -18.86 26.89
N ASP A 152 3.42 -18.46 26.19
CA ASP A 152 3.20 -17.51 25.10
C ASP A 152 4.09 -17.71 23.86
N MET A 153 3.89 -18.83 23.16
CA MET A 153 4.42 -19.05 21.81
C MET A 153 4.07 -17.89 20.85
N SER A 154 3.03 -17.14 21.17
CA SER A 154 2.61 -15.94 20.42
C SER A 154 3.64 -14.82 20.54
N GLU A 155 4.26 -14.67 21.71
CA GLU A 155 5.27 -13.63 21.94
C GLU A 155 6.55 -13.94 21.18
N ILE A 156 7.01 -15.20 21.21
CA ILE A 156 8.17 -15.67 20.47
C ILE A 156 7.96 -15.46 18.95
N ARG A 157 6.78 -15.86 18.44
CA ARG A 157 6.42 -15.62 17.02
C ARG A 157 6.45 -14.14 16.66
N ASN A 158 5.90 -13.28 17.52
CA ASN A 158 5.90 -11.84 17.28
C ASN A 158 7.30 -11.24 17.29
N GLN A 159 8.18 -11.71 18.20
CA GLN A 159 9.56 -11.24 18.26
C GLN A 159 10.39 -11.72 17.06
N ILE A 160 10.21 -12.97 16.63
CA ILE A 160 10.83 -13.49 15.39
C ILE A 160 10.38 -12.64 14.19
N ARG A 161 9.06 -12.37 14.05
CA ARG A 161 8.53 -11.54 12.98
C ARG A 161 9.18 -10.15 12.98
N LYS A 162 9.27 -9.51 14.14
CA LYS A 162 9.86 -8.17 14.31
C LYS A 162 11.35 -8.15 13.95
N ASN A 163 12.13 -9.12 14.45
CA ASN A 163 13.57 -9.19 14.24
C ASN A 163 13.91 -9.48 12.76
N LEU A 164 13.21 -10.44 12.16
CA LEU A 164 13.38 -10.76 10.74
C LEU A 164 12.96 -9.59 9.85
N ARG A 165 11.85 -8.91 10.15
CA ARG A 165 11.41 -7.74 9.40
C ARG A 165 12.47 -6.64 9.40
N ASN A 166 12.99 -6.30 10.59
CA ASN A 166 14.02 -5.27 10.73
C ASN A 166 15.29 -5.64 9.94
N PHE A 167 15.70 -6.90 9.99
CA PHE A 167 16.84 -7.41 9.24
C PHE A 167 16.61 -7.28 7.73
N VAL A 168 15.49 -7.80 7.21
CA VAL A 168 15.21 -7.81 5.77
C VAL A 168 15.05 -6.41 5.22
N VAL A 169 14.31 -5.53 5.90
CA VAL A 169 14.16 -4.13 5.49
C VAL A 169 15.51 -3.41 5.43
N LYS A 170 16.39 -3.66 6.41
CA LYS A 170 17.75 -3.08 6.42
C LYS A 170 18.59 -3.52 5.23
N LYS A 171 18.50 -4.80 4.86
CA LYS A 171 19.32 -5.40 3.78
C LYS A 171 18.78 -5.16 2.38
N THR A 172 17.44 -5.22 2.20
CA THR A 172 16.81 -5.26 0.88
C THR A 172 15.95 -4.04 0.55
N LYS A 173 15.61 -3.22 1.56
CA LYS A 173 14.64 -2.12 1.48
C LYS A 173 13.21 -2.62 1.16
N LYS A 174 12.96 -3.92 1.20
CA LYS A 174 11.65 -4.55 1.05
C LYS A 174 11.11 -5.00 2.40
N SER A 175 9.80 -5.10 2.53
CA SER A 175 9.11 -5.51 3.75
C SER A 175 8.24 -6.73 3.49
N PRO A 176 8.82 -7.92 3.23
CA PRO A 176 8.03 -9.10 2.89
C PRO A 176 7.09 -9.51 4.03
N MET A 177 6.04 -10.25 3.67
CA MET A 177 5.21 -10.92 4.66
C MET A 177 6.04 -11.98 5.39
N ILE A 178 6.07 -11.93 6.74
CA ILE A 178 6.85 -12.87 7.54
C ILE A 178 5.90 -13.72 8.37
N ILE A 179 6.01 -15.04 8.18
CA ILE A 179 5.21 -16.06 8.87
C ILE A 179 6.14 -16.96 9.69
N PRO A 180 6.26 -16.72 11.00
CA PRO A 180 6.93 -17.66 11.89
C PRO A 180 6.01 -18.86 12.18
N VAL A 181 6.52 -20.06 11.96
CA VAL A 181 5.88 -21.34 12.28
C VAL A 181 6.73 -22.01 13.36
N LEU A 182 6.22 -22.05 14.57
CA LEU A 182 6.81 -22.75 15.69
C LEU A 182 5.90 -23.92 16.08
N THR A 183 6.48 -25.09 16.19
CA THR A 183 5.83 -26.31 16.71
C THR A 183 6.56 -26.79 17.94
N GLU A 184 5.82 -27.29 18.92
CA GLU A 184 6.34 -27.92 20.14
C GLU A 184 6.40 -29.42 19.92
N VAL A 185 7.46 -30.07 20.43
CA VAL A 185 7.70 -31.52 20.40
C VAL A 185 8.35 -31.98 21.69
#